data_1d551e35b4e8ef04a52bdff82afbf4d2
#
_entry.id   1d551e35b4e8ef04a52bdff82afbf4d2
#
_cell.length_a   1.000
_cell.length_b   1.000
_cell.length_c   1.000
_cell.angle_alpha   90.00
_cell.angle_beta   90.00
_cell.angle_gamma   90.00
#
_symmetry.space_group_name_H-M   'P 1'
#
loop_
_entity.id
_entity.type
_entity.pdbx_description
1 polymer ?
#
loop_
_entity_poly.entity_id
_entity_poly.type
_entity_poly.pdbx_seq_one_letter_code
_entity_poly.pdbx_strand_id
1 'polypeptide(L)' 'MAARDELVAAIAGRYAQGDRAERGRIVDEFAAVTGFQRKHAMRLLRAGQVTRR' A
#
# COMPACT_ATOMS: atom_id res chain seq x y z
N MET A 1 -7.22 4.45 14.30
CA MET A 1 -6.56 4.99 14.46
C MET A 1 -5.25 4.73 13.99
N ALA A 2 -4.34 4.79 14.69
CA ALA A 2 -3.00 4.77 14.23
C ALA A 2 -2.54 3.45 13.68
N ALA A 3 -3.10 2.37 14.15
CA ALA A 3 -2.65 1.06 13.71
C ALA A 3 -2.82 0.87 12.20
N ARG A 4 -3.94 1.32 11.70
CA ARG A 4 -4.21 1.15 10.29
C ARG A 4 -3.29 2.05 9.47
N ASP A 5 -3.09 3.28 9.94
CA ASP A 5 -2.23 4.20 9.22
C ASP A 5 -0.80 3.72 9.20
N GLU A 6 -0.35 3.14 10.28
CA GLU A 6 0.99 2.61 10.34
C GLU A 6 1.17 1.45 9.39
N LEU A 7 0.18 0.60 9.29
CA LEU A 7 0.25 -0.53 8.39
C LEU A 7 0.34 -0.05 6.95
N VAL A 8 -0.51 0.89 6.59
CA VAL A 8 -0.50 1.42 5.25
C VAL A 8 0.83 2.10 4.95
N ALA A 9 1.33 2.86 5.89
CA ALA A 9 2.59 3.57 5.68
C ALA A 9 3.76 2.60 5.50
N ALA A 10 3.77 1.54 6.27
CA ALA A 10 4.84 0.56 6.16
C ALA A 10 4.80 -0.14 4.80
N ILE A 11 3.62 -0.52 4.38
CA ILE A 11 3.47 -1.19 3.11
C ILE A 11 3.73 -0.24 1.97
N ALA A 12 3.30 1.01 2.11
CA ALA A 12 3.53 2.01 1.08
C ALA A 12 5.02 2.26 0.87
N GLY A 13 5.79 2.21 1.94
CA GLY A 13 7.22 2.36 1.83
C GLY A 13 7.86 1.27 1.00
N ARG A 14 7.43 0.04 1.23
CA ARG A 14 7.91 -1.09 0.45
C ARG A 14 7.45 -0.97 -1.00
N TYR A 15 6.23 -0.53 -1.19
CA TYR A 15 5.67 -0.36 -2.51
C TYR A 15 6.51 0.64 -3.31
N ALA A 16 6.89 1.72 -2.67
CA ALA A 16 7.67 2.75 -3.35
C ALA A 16 9.04 2.25 -3.76
N GLN A 17 9.62 1.37 -2.97
CA GLN A 17 10.95 0.88 -3.26
C GLN A 17 10.96 -0.31 -4.20
N GLY A 18 9.84 -0.96 -4.39
CA GLY A 18 9.79 -2.14 -5.23
C GLY A 18 9.73 -1.80 -6.69
N ASP A 19 10.11 -2.75 -7.53
CA ASP A 19 9.96 -2.54 -8.95
C ASP A 19 8.54 -2.92 -9.35
N ARG A 20 8.28 -2.95 -10.62
CA ARG A 20 6.95 -3.18 -11.12
C ARG A 20 6.35 -4.51 -10.65
N ALA A 21 7.12 -5.55 -10.74
CA ALA A 21 6.65 -6.86 -10.34
C ALA A 21 6.37 -6.90 -8.85
N GLU A 22 7.25 -6.30 -8.09
CA GLU A 22 7.12 -6.24 -6.66
C GLU A 22 5.89 -5.44 -6.26
N ARG A 23 5.66 -4.34 -6.92
CA ARG A 23 4.52 -3.51 -6.62
C ARG A 23 3.22 -4.26 -6.84
N GLY A 24 3.14 -5.02 -7.92
CA GLY A 24 1.96 -5.81 -8.18
C GLY A 24 1.70 -6.81 -7.08
N ARG A 25 2.75 -7.45 -6.59
CA ARG A 25 2.62 -8.39 -5.53
C ARG A 25 2.16 -7.74 -4.26
N ILE A 26 2.72 -6.59 -3.93
CA ILE A 26 2.37 -5.88 -2.73
C ILE A 26 0.90 -5.47 -2.76
N VAL A 27 0.44 -4.98 -3.90
CA VAL A 27 -0.95 -4.61 -4.05
C VAL A 27 -1.85 -5.81 -3.84
N ASP A 28 -1.49 -6.94 -4.42
CA ASP A 28 -2.28 -8.15 -4.28
C ASP A 28 -2.37 -8.57 -2.83
N GLU A 29 -1.25 -8.60 -2.14
CA GLU A 29 -1.23 -9.00 -0.76
C GLU A 29 -1.99 -8.03 0.12
N PHE A 30 -1.80 -6.76 -0.13
CA PHE A 30 -2.47 -5.75 0.65
C PHE A 30 -3.98 -5.85 0.47
N ALA A 31 -4.42 -6.05 -0.75
CA ALA A 31 -5.83 -6.19 -1.03
C ALA A 31 -6.41 -7.44 -0.36
N ALA A 32 -5.66 -8.52 -0.36
CA ALA A 32 -6.11 -9.75 0.25
C ALA A 32 -6.23 -9.61 1.77
N VAL A 33 -5.29 -8.93 2.36
CA VAL A 33 -5.30 -8.77 3.81
C VAL A 33 -6.41 -7.83 4.27
N THR A 34 -6.62 -6.76 3.54
CA THR A 34 -7.60 -5.77 3.95
C THR A 34 -8.99 -6.01 3.38
N GLY A 35 -9.08 -6.79 2.33
CA GLY A 35 -10.36 -6.99 1.66
C GLY A 35 -10.71 -5.89 0.69
N PHE A 36 -9.82 -4.95 0.47
CA PHE A 36 -10.09 -3.85 -0.45
C PHE A 36 -9.96 -4.33 -1.88
N GLN A 37 -10.60 -3.63 -2.78
CA GLN A 37 -10.42 -3.91 -4.18
C GLN A 37 -9.04 -3.45 -4.61
N ARG A 38 -8.53 -4.09 -5.64
CA ARG A 38 -7.20 -3.81 -6.10
C ARG A 38 -6.99 -2.33 -6.42
N LYS A 39 -7.95 -1.72 -7.08
CA LYS A 39 -7.85 -0.31 -7.41
C LYS A 39 -7.76 0.54 -6.16
N HIS A 40 -8.59 0.22 -5.19
CA HIS A 40 -8.62 0.98 -3.95
C HIS A 40 -7.31 0.79 -3.17
N ALA A 41 -6.83 -0.44 -3.15
CA ALA A 41 -5.58 -0.73 -2.45
C ALA A 41 -4.43 0.04 -3.08
N MET A 42 -4.38 0.07 -4.39
CA MET A 42 -3.32 0.77 -5.10
C MET A 42 -3.38 2.26 -4.78
N ARG A 43 -4.57 2.81 -4.75
CA ARG A 43 -4.75 4.22 -4.45
C ARG A 43 -4.24 4.55 -3.05
N LEU A 44 -4.56 3.71 -2.09
CA LEU A 44 -4.11 3.93 -0.73
C LEU A 44 -2.60 3.87 -0.62
N LEU A 45 -1.99 2.93 -1.29
CA LEU A 45 -0.54 2.80 -1.24
C LEU A 45 0.15 3.99 -1.86
N ARG A 46 -0.40 4.50 -2.95
CA ARG A 46 0.18 5.67 -3.59
C ARG A 46 -0.02 6.91 -2.73
N ALA A 47 -1.18 7.03 -2.12
CA ALA A 47 -1.44 8.17 -1.25
C ALA A 47 -0.53 8.12 -0.03
N GLY A 48 -0.25 6.94 0.47
CA GLY A 48 0.64 6.80 1.60
C GLY A 48 2.03 7.29 1.32
N GLN A 49 2.48 7.14 0.09
CA GLN A 49 3.78 7.64 -0.30
C GLN A 49 3.85 9.14 -0.28
N VAL A 50 2.77 9.75 -0.67
CA VAL A 50 2.77 11.19 -0.84
C VAL A 50 2.56 11.92 0.45
N THR A 51 1.99 11.28 1.38
CA THR A 51 1.63 11.92 2.54
C THR A 51 2.71 12.43 3.34
N ARG A 52 3.63 12.40 3.29
CA ARG A 52 4.45 12.95 4.01
C ARG A 52 4.60 14.10 3.95
N ARG A 53 4.60 14.79 4.20
CA ARG A 53 4.71 15.97 3.97
C ARG A 53 4.99 16.33 4.64
#